data_89109deac3206cc5c980457ee24a96da
#
_entry.id   89109deac3206cc5c980457ee24a96da
#
_cell.length_a   1.000
_cell.length_b   1.000
_cell.length_c   1.000
_cell.angle_alpha   90.00
_cell.angle_beta   90.00
_cell.angle_gamma   90.00
#
_symmetry.space_group_name_H-M   'P 1'
#
loop_
_entity.id
_entity.type
_entity.pdbx_description
1 polymer ?
#
loop_
_entity_poly.entity_id
_entity_poly.type
_entity_poly.pdbx_seq_one_letter_code
_entity_poly.pdbx_strand_id
1 'polypeptide(L)'
;MMKLLRWIPGAIVLLGIIALIILLPFRSVFLQQDGEHTGFAGRVLYILILSSLMVLFRVLRGPTAADRIVAIDIFGILIVGLCAVLSIATGRSWYIDIGIAWGLQSFIGTLALSKYLEGRSFDD
;
A
#
# COMPACT_ATOMS: atom_id res chain seq x y z
N MET A 1 4.48 -30.28 -3.17
CA MET A 1 3.26 -30.20 -2.34
C MET A 1 3.51 -29.64 -0.93
N MET A 2 4.54 -30.00 -0.19
CA MET A 2 4.79 -29.52 1.18
C MET A 2 5.07 -28.00 1.34
N LYS A 3 5.59 -27.32 0.32
CA LYS A 3 5.85 -25.87 0.41
C LYS A 3 4.57 -25.02 0.33
N LEU A 4 3.56 -25.47 -0.41
CA LEU A 4 2.25 -24.82 -0.49
C LEU A 4 1.49 -24.89 0.85
N LEU A 5 1.62 -26.02 1.56
CA LEU A 5 0.93 -26.24 2.84
C LEU A 5 1.37 -25.27 3.96
N ARG A 6 2.60 -24.74 3.87
CA ARG A 6 3.12 -23.76 4.85
C ARG A 6 2.54 -22.34 4.68
N TRP A 7 1.98 -22.03 3.51
CA TRP A 7 1.41 -20.70 3.22
C TRP A 7 -0.09 -20.62 3.51
N ILE A 8 -0.76 -21.76 3.57
CA ILE A 8 -2.20 -21.86 3.82
C ILE A 8 -2.61 -21.19 5.14
N PRO A 9 -1.95 -21.44 6.29
CA PRO A 9 -2.36 -20.81 7.54
C PRO A 9 -2.20 -19.28 7.51
N GLY A 10 -1.12 -18.78 6.86
CA GLY A 10 -0.93 -17.34 6.69
C GLY A 10 -2.01 -16.69 5.81
N ALA A 11 -2.39 -17.35 4.72
CA ALA A 11 -3.47 -16.88 3.86
C ALA A 11 -4.84 -16.90 4.56
N ILE A 12 -5.12 -17.91 5.36
CA ILE A 12 -6.37 -18.01 6.13
C ILE A 12 -6.44 -16.88 7.17
N VAL A 13 -5.36 -16.63 7.90
CA VAL A 13 -5.27 -15.54 8.88
C VAL A 13 -5.48 -14.19 8.21
N LEU A 14 -4.86 -13.98 7.05
CA LEU A 14 -4.98 -12.73 6.30
C LEU A 14 -6.41 -12.52 5.78
N LEU A 15 -7.04 -13.56 5.21
CA LEU A 15 -8.44 -13.53 4.81
C LEU A 15 -9.37 -13.30 6.00
N GLY A 16 -9.08 -13.89 7.15
CA GLY A 16 -9.82 -13.68 8.40
C GLY A 16 -9.74 -12.22 8.87
N ILE A 17 -8.56 -11.60 8.83
CA ILE A 17 -8.38 -10.20 9.19
C ILE A 17 -9.12 -9.27 8.21
N ILE A 18 -9.05 -9.54 6.91
CA ILE A 18 -9.78 -8.76 5.89
C ILE A 18 -11.30 -8.91 6.10
N ALA A 19 -11.78 -10.12 6.31
CA ALA A 19 -13.19 -10.37 6.61
C ALA A 19 -13.63 -9.65 7.89
N LEU A 20 -12.82 -9.66 8.93
CA LEU A 20 -13.07 -8.95 10.18
C LEU A 20 -13.18 -7.43 9.96
N ILE A 21 -12.28 -6.84 9.17
CA ILE A 21 -12.31 -5.40 8.84
C ILE A 21 -13.57 -5.04 8.03
N ILE A 22 -14.03 -5.94 7.15
CA ILE A 22 -15.21 -5.71 6.33
C ILE A 22 -16.50 -5.86 7.16
N LEU A 23 -16.55 -6.84 8.06
CA LEU A 23 -17.75 -7.19 8.81
C LEU A 23 -17.95 -6.35 10.07
N LEU A 24 -16.87 -5.93 10.74
CA LEU A 24 -17.01 -5.11 11.93
C LEU A 24 -17.32 -3.66 11.55
N PRO A 25 -18.32 -3.02 12.18
CA PRO A 25 -18.58 -1.59 12.05
C PRO A 25 -17.51 -0.80 12.83
N PHE A 26 -16.30 -0.72 12.28
CA PHE A 26 -15.28 0.14 12.85
C PHE A 26 -15.70 1.60 12.68
N ARG A 27 -16.04 2.22 13.79
CA ARG A 27 -16.17 3.66 13.91
C ARG A 27 -14.77 4.23 13.63
N SER A 28 -14.57 4.81 12.43
CA SER A 28 -13.25 5.28 12.01
C SER A 28 -12.80 6.42 12.92
N VAL A 29 -11.75 6.17 13.71
CA VAL A 29 -11.13 7.17 14.60
C VAL A 29 -10.60 8.37 13.79
N PHE A 30 -10.33 8.18 12.49
CA PHE A 30 -9.76 9.20 11.59
C PHE A 30 -10.80 10.05 10.86
N LEU A 31 -12.06 9.63 10.79
CA LEU A 31 -13.10 10.32 10.03
C LEU A 31 -14.28 10.61 10.95
N GLN A 32 -14.19 11.73 11.64
CA GLN A 32 -15.20 12.20 12.58
C GLN A 32 -16.24 13.08 11.87
N GLN A 33 -16.79 12.62 10.74
CA GLN A 33 -17.79 13.35 9.99
C GLN A 33 -19.02 12.46 9.76
N ASP A 34 -20.17 12.94 10.22
CA ASP A 34 -21.48 12.26 10.20
C ASP A 34 -22.03 12.17 8.77
N GLY A 35 -21.58 11.18 8.00
CA GLY A 35 -22.05 10.90 6.66
C GLY A 35 -21.95 9.43 6.29
N GLU A 36 -22.92 8.94 5.53
CA GLU A 36 -23.03 7.53 5.09
C GLU A 36 -21.77 7.04 4.33
N HIS A 37 -21.06 7.96 3.66
CA HIS A 37 -19.84 7.67 2.91
C HIS A 37 -18.59 7.47 3.78
N THR A 38 -18.61 7.91 5.04
CA THR A 38 -17.45 7.82 5.96
C THR A 38 -17.15 6.40 6.39
N GLY A 39 -18.15 5.55 6.51
CA GLY A 39 -17.97 4.16 6.88
C GLY A 39 -17.24 3.32 5.82
N PHE A 40 -17.53 3.56 4.54
CA PHE A 40 -16.86 2.89 3.42
C PHE A 40 -15.40 3.37 3.29
N ALA A 41 -15.18 4.68 3.28
CA ALA A 41 -13.84 5.27 3.19
C ALA A 41 -12.93 4.81 4.35
N GLY A 42 -13.47 4.73 5.58
CA GLY A 42 -12.75 4.20 6.74
C GLY A 42 -12.28 2.75 6.54
N ARG A 43 -13.14 1.88 6.03
CA ARG A 43 -12.77 0.47 5.74
C ARG A 43 -11.67 0.37 4.69
N VAL A 44 -11.77 1.16 3.62
CA VAL A 44 -10.76 1.19 2.56
C VAL A 44 -9.42 1.67 3.13
N LEU A 45 -9.41 2.69 3.99
CA LEU A 45 -8.20 3.18 4.66
C LEU A 45 -7.53 2.09 5.50
N TYR A 46 -8.28 1.33 6.30
CA TYR A 46 -7.70 0.23 7.09
C TYR A 46 -7.08 -0.85 6.22
N ILE A 47 -7.75 -1.22 5.12
CA ILE A 47 -7.21 -2.21 4.17
C ILE A 47 -5.93 -1.68 3.53
N LEU A 48 -5.88 -0.42 3.11
CA LEU A 48 -4.69 0.20 2.52
C LEU A 48 -3.53 0.28 3.51
N ILE A 49 -3.80 0.64 4.78
CA ILE A 49 -2.78 0.67 5.83
C ILE A 49 -2.22 -0.73 6.09
N LEU A 50 -3.09 -1.74 6.22
CA LEU A 50 -2.66 -3.12 6.42
C LEU A 50 -1.82 -3.62 5.24
N SER A 51 -2.27 -3.34 4.01
CA SER A 51 -1.53 -3.69 2.80
C SER A 51 -0.16 -3.01 2.75
N SER A 52 -0.10 -1.73 3.13
CA SER A 52 1.15 -0.96 3.20
C SER A 52 2.13 -1.55 4.20
N LEU A 53 1.66 -1.99 5.38
CA LEU A 53 2.49 -2.65 6.39
C LEU A 53 3.05 -4.00 5.88
N MET A 54 2.23 -4.78 5.17
CA MET A 54 2.68 -6.04 4.57
C MET A 54 3.73 -5.83 3.48
N VAL A 55 3.53 -4.84 2.63
CA VAL A 55 4.49 -4.49 1.59
C VAL A 55 5.78 -3.95 2.19
N LEU A 56 5.70 -3.12 3.24
CA LEU A 56 6.88 -2.63 3.97
C LEU A 56 7.68 -3.79 4.58
N PHE A 57 7.00 -4.78 5.15
CA PHE A 57 7.66 -6.00 5.64
C PHE A 57 8.41 -6.73 4.50
N ARG A 58 7.82 -6.76 3.28
CA ARG A 58 8.47 -7.34 2.11
C ARG A 58 9.71 -6.55 1.66
N VAL A 59 9.66 -5.21 1.73
CA VAL A 59 10.83 -4.34 1.47
C VAL A 59 11.99 -4.71 2.40
N LEU A 60 11.70 -4.91 3.69
CA LEU A 60 12.71 -5.20 4.71
C LEU A 60 13.24 -6.64 4.64
N ARG A 61 12.40 -7.61 4.28
CA ARG A 61 12.68 -9.05 4.33
C ARG A 61 12.76 -9.73 2.96
N GLY A 62 12.60 -9.00 1.86
CA GLY A 62 12.64 -9.56 0.50
C GLY A 62 13.96 -10.27 0.21
N PRO A 63 13.93 -11.52 -0.33
CA PRO A 63 15.11 -12.36 -0.52
C PRO A 63 16.05 -11.82 -1.61
N THR A 64 15.52 -11.09 -2.60
CA THR A 64 16.30 -10.54 -3.71
C THR A 64 16.18 -9.03 -3.78
N ALA A 65 17.17 -8.37 -4.41
CA ALA A 65 17.10 -6.93 -4.68
C ALA A 65 15.88 -6.59 -5.57
N ALA A 66 15.59 -7.41 -6.56
CA ALA A 66 14.42 -7.25 -7.42
C ALA A 66 13.10 -7.32 -6.63
N ASP A 67 12.95 -8.25 -5.68
CA ASP A 67 11.78 -8.32 -4.81
C ASP A 67 11.56 -7.04 -4.00
N ARG A 68 12.63 -6.44 -3.50
CA ARG A 68 12.57 -5.19 -2.73
C ARG A 68 12.18 -4.01 -3.60
N ILE A 69 12.70 -3.94 -4.84
CA ILE A 69 12.35 -2.88 -5.80
C ILE A 69 10.87 -2.94 -6.15
N VAL A 70 10.35 -4.13 -6.50
CA VAL A 70 8.94 -4.33 -6.78
C VAL A 70 8.07 -3.96 -5.56
N ALA A 71 8.52 -4.32 -4.35
CA ALA A 71 7.81 -3.97 -3.14
C ALA A 71 7.79 -2.45 -2.89
N ILE A 72 8.87 -1.73 -3.16
CA ILE A 72 8.93 -0.26 -3.06
C ILE A 72 7.94 0.39 -4.04
N ASP A 73 7.86 -0.11 -5.27
CA ASP A 73 6.93 0.38 -6.29
C ASP A 73 5.47 0.18 -5.86
N ILE A 74 5.12 -1.04 -5.41
CA ILE A 74 3.78 -1.33 -4.87
C ILE A 74 3.46 -0.44 -3.66
N PHE A 75 4.43 -0.19 -2.78
CA PHE A 75 4.26 0.70 -1.64
C PHE A 75 3.92 2.13 -2.09
N GLY A 76 4.59 2.64 -3.13
CA GLY A 76 4.30 3.94 -3.72
C GLY A 76 2.85 4.05 -4.21
N ILE A 77 2.36 3.03 -4.95
CA ILE A 77 0.98 2.96 -5.43
C ILE A 77 -0.03 2.96 -4.27
N LEU A 78 0.26 2.22 -3.19
CA LEU A 78 -0.61 2.19 -2.00
C LEU A 78 -0.69 3.56 -1.31
N ILE A 79 0.41 4.31 -1.23
CA ILE A 79 0.41 5.67 -0.68
C ILE A 79 -0.42 6.62 -1.55
N VAL A 80 -0.30 6.53 -2.88
CA VAL A 80 -1.15 7.32 -3.80
C VAL A 80 -2.63 7.00 -3.58
N GLY A 81 -2.98 5.71 -3.47
CA GLY A 81 -4.34 5.27 -3.17
C GLY A 81 -4.84 5.79 -1.82
N LEU A 82 -3.99 5.76 -0.80
CA LEU A 82 -4.31 6.30 0.53
C LEU A 82 -4.58 7.81 0.48
N CYS A 83 -3.75 8.58 -0.23
CA CYS A 83 -3.96 10.01 -0.42
C CYS A 83 -5.27 10.30 -1.17
N ALA A 84 -5.60 9.53 -2.21
CA ALA A 84 -6.84 9.68 -2.95
C ALA A 84 -8.07 9.44 -2.06
N VAL A 85 -8.08 8.37 -1.27
CA VAL A 85 -9.18 8.07 -0.33
C VAL A 85 -9.29 9.14 0.74
N LEU A 86 -8.18 9.64 1.29
CA LEU A 86 -8.17 10.74 2.26
C LEU A 86 -8.72 12.03 1.64
N SER A 87 -8.39 12.33 0.38
CA SER A 87 -8.92 13.50 -0.33
C SER A 87 -10.44 13.43 -0.44
N ILE A 88 -10.98 12.29 -0.86
CA ILE A 88 -12.42 12.07 -0.97
C ILE A 88 -13.10 12.15 0.42
N ALA A 89 -12.52 11.50 1.41
CA ALA A 89 -13.10 11.39 2.74
C ALA A 89 -13.08 12.70 3.53
N THR A 90 -12.07 13.54 3.33
CA THR A 90 -11.90 14.81 4.04
C THR A 90 -12.33 16.04 3.24
N GLY A 91 -12.57 15.87 1.91
CA GLY A 91 -12.87 16.99 1.00
C GLY A 91 -11.67 17.92 0.75
N ARG A 92 -10.45 17.51 1.12
CA ARG A 92 -9.26 18.36 1.02
C ARG A 92 -8.41 17.96 -0.18
N SER A 93 -8.28 18.83 -1.19
CA SER A 93 -7.55 18.56 -2.42
C SER A 93 -6.03 18.39 -2.25
N TRP A 94 -5.43 19.01 -1.23
CA TRP A 94 -3.98 18.96 -1.02
C TRP A 94 -3.45 17.52 -0.79
N TYR A 95 -4.31 16.56 -0.40
CA TYR A 95 -3.92 15.15 -0.35
C TYR A 95 -3.59 14.58 -1.73
N ILE A 96 -4.28 15.04 -2.78
CA ILE A 96 -4.00 14.62 -4.15
C ILE A 96 -2.64 15.13 -4.60
N ASP A 97 -2.27 16.35 -4.24
CA ASP A 97 -0.97 16.94 -4.58
C ASP A 97 0.18 16.11 -3.97
N ILE A 98 0.01 15.69 -2.71
CA ILE A 98 0.95 14.77 -2.05
C ILE A 98 0.99 13.43 -2.79
N GLY A 99 -0.15 12.88 -3.17
CA GLY A 99 -0.24 11.63 -3.93
C GLY A 99 0.50 11.70 -5.27
N ILE A 100 0.32 12.79 -6.02
CA ILE A 100 1.01 13.02 -7.29
C ILE A 100 2.53 13.11 -7.08
N ALA A 101 2.97 13.90 -6.10
CA ALA A 101 4.40 14.03 -5.78
C ALA A 101 5.01 12.68 -5.41
N TRP A 102 4.30 11.87 -4.62
CA TRP A 102 4.76 10.54 -4.21
C TRP A 102 4.79 9.56 -5.38
N GLY A 103 3.80 9.59 -6.26
CA GLY A 103 3.76 8.76 -7.47
C GLY A 103 4.93 9.05 -8.41
N LEU A 104 5.24 10.33 -8.64
CA LEU A 104 6.40 10.74 -9.43
C LEU A 104 7.72 10.29 -8.80
N GLN A 105 7.86 10.45 -7.48
CA GLN A 105 9.05 9.99 -6.75
C GLN A 105 9.23 8.48 -6.86
N SER A 106 8.15 7.70 -6.70
CA SER A 106 8.19 6.24 -6.83
C SER A 106 8.65 5.82 -8.22
N PHE A 107 8.10 6.43 -9.26
CA PHE A 107 8.49 6.16 -10.65
C PHE A 107 9.98 6.43 -10.91
N ILE A 108 10.47 7.60 -10.49
CA ILE A 108 11.89 7.96 -10.65
C ILE A 108 12.78 7.00 -9.85
N GLY A 109 12.39 6.66 -8.64
CA GLY A 109 13.11 5.71 -7.78
C GLY A 109 13.24 4.33 -8.41
N THR A 110 12.16 3.81 -8.98
CA THR A 110 12.13 2.51 -9.65
C THR A 110 13.01 2.52 -10.91
N LEU A 111 12.96 3.58 -11.72
CA LEU A 111 13.84 3.73 -12.89
C LEU A 111 15.32 3.77 -12.48
N ALA A 112 15.66 4.55 -11.47
CA ALA A 112 17.03 4.66 -10.98
C ALA A 112 17.57 3.31 -10.47
N LEU A 113 16.76 2.58 -9.67
CA LEU A 113 17.12 1.27 -9.15
C LEU A 113 17.22 0.21 -10.24
N SER A 114 16.33 0.25 -11.23
CA SER A 114 16.38 -0.66 -12.39
C SER A 114 17.68 -0.46 -13.17
N LYS A 115 18.04 0.78 -13.45
CA LYS A 115 19.27 1.10 -14.18
C LYS A 115 20.53 0.73 -13.37
N TYR A 116 20.50 0.96 -12.07
CA TYR A 116 21.60 0.54 -11.17
C TYR A 116 21.81 -0.97 -11.19
N LEU A 117 20.74 -1.77 -11.20
CA LEU A 117 20.82 -3.23 -11.26
C LEU A 117 21.27 -3.73 -12.65
N GLU A 118 20.99 -2.99 -13.72
CA GLU A 118 21.45 -3.30 -15.07
C GLU A 118 22.97 -3.06 -15.24
N GLY A 119 23.59 -2.38 -14.27
CA GLY A 119 25.03 -2.08 -14.30
C GLY A 119 25.45 -1.02 -15.31
N ARG A 120 24.48 -0.25 -15.84
CA ARG A 120 24.73 0.83 -16.81
C ARG A 120 24.83 2.18 -16.10
N SER A 121 25.79 3.01 -16.57
CA SER A 121 25.86 4.41 -16.17
C SER A 121 24.69 5.22 -16.74
N PHE A 122 24.36 6.35 -16.12
CA PHE A 122 23.34 7.27 -16.64
C PHE A 122 23.80 8.02 -17.90
N ASP A 123 25.10 7.94 -18.24
CA ASP A 123 25.74 8.65 -19.36
C ASP A 123 25.93 7.78 -20.62
N ASP A 124 25.42 6.55 -20.61
CA ASP A 124 25.48 5.61 -21.75
C ASP A 124 24.21 5.64 -22.61
#